data_500b811b6b3a0584714abd2b81e2e99f
#
_entry.id   500b811b6b3a0584714abd2b81e2e99f
#
_cell.length_a   1.000
_cell.length_b   1.000
_cell.length_c   1.000
_cell.angle_alpha   90.00
_cell.angle_beta   90.00
_cell.angle_gamma   90.00
#
_symmetry.space_group_name_H-M   'P 1'
#
loop_
_entity.id
_entity.type
_entity.pdbx_description
1 polymer ?
#
loop_
_entity_poly.entity_id
_entity_poly.type
_entity_poly.pdbx_seq_one_letter_code
_entity_poly.pdbx_strand_id
1 'polypeptide(L)'
;MKKIKYITAFCMMICIIMQLHTNVSANENNICYVAHRGYTKYAPENSIPAFEAAGREGFQAVECDIHETAKDKKGKRRFVIMHDQTLNRMCGL
;
A
#
# COMPACT_ATOMS: atom_id res chain seq x y z
N MET A 1 47.24 -5.88 17.93
CA MET A 1 46.52 -4.72 18.53
C MET A 1 45.93 -3.75 17.50
N LYS A 2 46.60 -3.41 16.39
CA LYS A 2 46.04 -2.50 15.38
C LYS A 2 44.76 -3.05 14.71
N LYS A 3 44.67 -4.37 14.36
CA LYS A 3 43.51 -5.02 13.72
C LYS A 3 42.25 -4.98 14.58
N ILE A 4 42.38 -5.07 15.91
CA ILE A 4 41.23 -5.02 16.84
C ILE A 4 40.61 -3.63 16.84
N LYS A 5 41.40 -2.56 16.78
CA LYS A 5 40.91 -1.18 16.72
C LYS A 5 40.06 -0.90 15.46
N TYR A 6 40.42 -1.47 14.32
CA TYR A 6 39.64 -1.31 13.08
C TYR A 6 38.33 -2.11 13.09
N ILE A 7 38.32 -3.29 13.72
CA ILE A 7 37.10 -4.10 13.87
C ILE A 7 36.08 -3.39 14.77
N THR A 8 36.54 -2.83 15.91
CA THR A 8 35.63 -2.08 16.81
C THR A 8 35.09 -0.80 16.16
N ALA A 9 35.92 -0.05 15.42
CA ALA A 9 35.50 1.13 14.68
C ALA A 9 34.48 0.77 13.57
N PHE A 10 34.69 -0.32 12.87
CA PHE A 10 33.79 -0.81 11.83
C PHE A 10 32.44 -1.27 12.40
N CYS A 11 32.43 -2.01 13.51
CA CYS A 11 31.21 -2.41 14.21
C CYS A 11 30.42 -1.19 14.73
N MET A 12 31.10 -0.18 15.29
CA MET A 12 30.44 1.06 15.74
C MET A 12 29.80 1.82 14.55
N MET A 13 30.48 1.87 13.41
CA MET A 13 29.94 2.53 12.21
C MET A 13 28.70 1.81 11.67
N ILE A 14 28.68 0.48 11.67
CA ILE A 14 27.50 -0.32 11.28
C ILE A 14 26.33 -0.07 12.25
N CYS A 15 26.57 -0.01 13.56
CA CYS A 15 25.54 0.28 14.55
C CYS A 15 24.94 1.68 14.36
N ILE A 16 25.75 2.69 14.03
CA ILE A 16 25.28 4.05 13.73
C ILE A 16 24.44 4.08 12.47
N ILE A 17 24.85 3.37 11.41
CA ILE A 17 24.09 3.27 10.15
C ILE A 17 22.75 2.56 10.39
N MET A 18 22.71 1.51 11.18
CA MET A 18 21.46 0.81 11.51
C MET A 18 20.50 1.68 12.34
N GLN A 19 21.00 2.57 13.19
CA GLN A 19 20.15 3.50 13.95
C GLN A 19 19.53 4.60 13.08
N LEU A 20 20.17 4.98 11.96
CA LEU A 20 19.64 5.98 11.03
C LEU A 20 18.42 5.48 10.23
N HIS A 21 18.16 4.18 10.20
CA HIS A 21 17.04 3.58 9.45
C HIS A 21 15.79 3.34 10.31
N THR A 22 15.79 3.67 11.59
CA THR A 22 14.67 3.44 12.50
C THR A 22 13.80 4.67 12.77
N ASN A 23 13.96 5.75 12.02
CA ASN A 23 13.01 6.86 12.08
C ASN A 23 11.75 6.54 11.26
N VAL A 24 11.05 5.49 11.65
CA VAL A 24 9.61 5.41 11.38
C VAL A 24 8.99 6.46 12.31
N SER A 25 8.73 7.64 11.77
CA SER A 25 7.95 8.66 12.46
C SER A 25 6.54 8.07 12.65
N ALA A 26 6.29 7.50 13.82
CA ALA A 26 4.94 7.22 14.25
C ALA A 26 4.23 8.58 14.29
N ASN A 27 3.19 8.75 13.48
CA ASN A 27 2.35 9.94 13.51
C ASN A 27 1.81 10.08 14.93
N GLU A 28 2.23 11.14 15.64
CA GLU A 28 1.90 11.37 17.05
C GLU A 28 0.40 11.44 17.34
N ASN A 29 -0.44 11.54 16.32
CA ASN A 29 -1.88 11.70 16.46
C ASN A 29 -2.69 10.40 16.39
N ASN A 30 -2.09 9.23 16.22
CA ASN A 30 -2.79 7.93 16.06
C ASN A 30 -3.93 7.93 15.01
N ILE A 31 -3.94 8.90 14.08
CA ILE A 31 -4.93 9.00 13.02
C ILE A 31 -4.38 8.28 11.79
N CYS A 32 -5.09 7.27 11.32
CA CYS A 32 -4.80 6.59 10.06
C CYS A 32 -5.70 7.15 8.95
N TYR A 33 -5.09 7.76 7.94
CA TYR A 33 -5.79 8.22 6.76
C TYR A 33 -5.91 7.09 5.75
N VAL A 34 -7.15 6.68 5.48
CA VAL A 34 -7.47 5.59 4.54
C VAL A 34 -8.07 6.17 3.27
N ALA A 35 -7.51 5.84 2.12
CA ALA A 35 -8.06 6.21 0.83
C ALA A 35 -9.19 5.23 0.45
N HIS A 36 -10.44 5.67 0.59
CA HIS A 36 -11.64 4.91 0.25
C HIS A 36 -11.69 4.66 -1.26
N ARG A 37 -11.57 3.40 -1.69
CA ARG A 37 -11.45 2.95 -3.08
C ARG A 37 -10.24 3.53 -3.83
N GLY A 38 -9.17 3.89 -3.09
CA GLY A 38 -8.02 4.61 -3.61
C GLY A 38 -8.19 6.12 -3.67
N TYR A 39 -7.23 6.84 -4.28
CA TYR A 39 -7.30 8.30 -4.42
C TYR A 39 -8.12 8.70 -5.66
N THR A 40 -9.43 8.73 -5.48
CA THR A 40 -10.43 8.89 -6.57
C THR A 40 -10.43 10.27 -7.22
N LYS A 41 -9.78 11.25 -6.62
CA LYS A 41 -9.54 12.56 -7.25
C LYS A 41 -8.60 12.46 -8.45
N TYR A 42 -7.77 11.42 -8.50
CA TYR A 42 -6.69 11.26 -9.46
C TYR A 42 -6.96 10.19 -10.53
N ALA A 43 -7.69 9.15 -10.17
CA ALA A 43 -7.97 8.02 -11.05
C ALA A 43 -9.31 7.36 -10.68
N PRO A 44 -9.91 6.54 -11.57
CA PRO A 44 -11.13 5.84 -11.27
C PRO A 44 -11.04 4.99 -9.99
N GLU A 45 -12.14 4.96 -9.23
CA GLU A 45 -12.24 4.17 -8.00
C GLU A 45 -11.89 2.69 -8.23
N ASN A 46 -11.36 2.02 -7.19
CA ASN A 46 -11.04 0.60 -7.22
C ASN A 46 -10.08 0.19 -8.35
N SER A 47 -9.18 1.08 -8.75
CA SER A 47 -8.21 0.83 -9.81
C SER A 47 -6.77 0.91 -9.28
N ILE A 48 -5.85 0.20 -9.94
CA ILE A 48 -4.43 0.24 -9.60
C ILE A 48 -3.89 1.68 -9.60
N PRO A 49 -4.18 2.54 -10.61
CA PRO A 49 -3.72 3.91 -10.59
C PRO A 49 -4.22 4.72 -9.38
N ALA A 50 -5.46 4.46 -8.91
CA ALA A 50 -5.99 5.12 -7.72
C ALA A 50 -5.28 4.67 -6.44
N PHE A 51 -4.91 3.39 -6.33
CA PHE A 51 -4.16 2.86 -5.20
C PHE A 51 -2.72 3.39 -5.18
N GLU A 52 -2.06 3.41 -6.32
CA GLU A 52 -0.72 3.99 -6.45
C GLU A 52 -0.72 5.50 -6.14
N ALA A 53 -1.74 6.24 -6.61
CA ALA A 53 -1.89 7.66 -6.29
C ALA A 53 -2.08 7.87 -4.78
N ALA A 54 -2.86 7.04 -4.11
CA ALA A 54 -3.02 7.11 -2.66
C ALA A 54 -1.68 6.94 -1.92
N GLY A 55 -0.85 5.98 -2.37
CA GLY A 55 0.50 5.79 -1.81
C GLY A 55 1.40 7.00 -2.02
N ARG A 56 1.38 7.62 -3.21
CA ARG A 56 2.15 8.84 -3.50
C ARG A 56 1.72 10.04 -2.67
N GLU A 57 0.43 10.14 -2.38
CA GLU A 57 -0.15 11.24 -1.56
C GLU A 57 0.01 11.02 -0.05
N GLY A 58 0.61 9.90 0.37
CA GLY A 58 0.92 9.64 1.78
C GLY A 58 -0.23 9.07 2.60
N PHE A 59 -1.25 8.51 1.99
CA PHE A 59 -2.25 7.72 2.72
C PHE A 59 -1.59 6.47 3.32
N GLN A 60 -1.93 6.16 4.57
CA GLN A 60 -1.36 5.01 5.28
C GLN A 60 -1.99 3.69 4.88
N ALA A 61 -3.21 3.74 4.34
CA ALA A 61 -3.94 2.55 3.87
C ALA A 61 -4.83 2.90 2.69
N VAL A 62 -5.22 1.89 1.94
CA VAL A 62 -6.29 1.96 0.93
C VAL A 62 -7.38 0.97 1.31
N GLU A 63 -8.61 1.33 1.05
CA GLU A 63 -9.75 0.45 1.11
C GLU A 63 -10.15 0.06 -0.31
N CYS A 64 -10.64 -1.15 -0.51
CA CYS A 64 -11.14 -1.63 -1.80
C CYS A 64 -12.31 -2.60 -1.63
N ASP A 65 -13.18 -2.64 -2.63
CA ASP A 65 -14.34 -3.53 -2.68
C ASP A 65 -14.02 -4.77 -3.51
N ILE A 66 -14.23 -5.97 -2.94
CA ILE A 66 -13.94 -7.23 -3.63
C ILE A 66 -15.22 -8.05 -3.77
N HIS A 67 -15.54 -8.46 -5.00
CA HIS A 67 -16.63 -9.37 -5.30
C HIS A 67 -16.12 -10.66 -5.94
N GLU A 68 -16.81 -11.77 -5.65
CA GLU A 68 -16.61 -13.01 -6.36
C GLU A 68 -17.60 -13.08 -7.54
N THR A 69 -17.09 -13.39 -8.73
CA THR A 69 -17.94 -13.52 -9.93
C THR A 69 -18.79 -14.81 -9.90
N ALA A 70 -19.83 -14.85 -10.72
CA ALA A 70 -20.47 -16.10 -11.09
C ALA A 70 -19.45 -17.06 -11.75
N LYS A 71 -19.74 -18.34 -11.75
CA LYS A 71 -18.94 -19.35 -12.44
C LYS A 71 -18.95 -19.10 -13.95
N ASP A 72 -17.78 -19.12 -14.57
CA ASP A 72 -17.67 -19.12 -16.03
C ASP A 72 -18.07 -20.50 -16.63
N LYS A 73 -18.03 -20.63 -17.96
CA LYS A 73 -18.38 -21.88 -18.69
C LYS A 73 -17.50 -23.07 -18.26
N LYS A 74 -16.35 -22.85 -17.64
CA LYS A 74 -15.45 -23.88 -17.10
C LYS A 74 -15.66 -24.13 -15.60
N GLY A 75 -16.70 -23.54 -15.00
CA GLY A 75 -17.01 -23.65 -13.57
C GLY A 75 -16.09 -22.83 -12.66
N LYS A 76 -15.25 -21.95 -13.20
CA LYS A 76 -14.29 -21.14 -12.43
C LYS A 76 -14.91 -19.81 -12.02
N ARG A 77 -14.67 -19.41 -10.76
CA ARG A 77 -14.95 -18.08 -10.21
C ARG A 77 -13.68 -17.24 -10.19
N ARG A 78 -13.83 -15.93 -10.17
CA ARG A 78 -12.73 -14.96 -10.05
C ARG A 78 -13.11 -13.89 -9.07
N PHE A 79 -12.11 -13.21 -8.50
CA PHE A 79 -12.32 -12.01 -7.75
C PHE A 79 -12.16 -10.80 -8.67
N VAL A 80 -13.03 -9.81 -8.48
CA VAL A 80 -12.98 -8.51 -9.16
C VAL A 80 -13.04 -7.42 -8.12
N ILE A 81 -12.38 -6.30 -8.40
CA ILE A 81 -12.36 -5.13 -7.51
C ILE A 81 -13.33 -4.12 -8.09
N MET A 82 -14.51 -3.98 -7.47
CA MET A 82 -15.53 -3.00 -7.81
C MET A 82 -16.55 -2.89 -6.68
N HIS A 83 -17.13 -1.73 -6.49
CA HIS A 83 -18.14 -1.50 -5.45
C HIS A 83 -19.51 -2.07 -5.83
N ASP A 84 -19.99 -1.78 -7.03
CA ASP A 84 -21.34 -2.10 -7.44
C ASP A 84 -21.46 -3.58 -7.87
N GLN A 85 -22.63 -4.15 -7.66
CA GLN A 85 -22.91 -5.52 -8.14
C GLN A 85 -23.16 -5.60 -9.66
N THR A 86 -23.29 -4.44 -10.32
CA THR A 86 -23.50 -4.33 -11.76
C THR A 86 -22.52 -3.34 -12.39
N LEU A 87 -22.30 -3.47 -13.69
CA LEU A 87 -21.35 -2.62 -14.45
C LEU A 87 -21.94 -1.27 -14.86
N ASN A 88 -23.23 -1.02 -14.62
CA ASN A 88 -23.95 0.12 -15.16
C ASN A 88 -23.29 1.47 -14.84
N ARG A 89 -23.02 1.74 -13.56
CA ARG A 89 -22.45 3.04 -13.14
C ARG A 89 -21.03 3.24 -13.64
N MET A 90 -20.19 2.21 -13.57
CA MET A 90 -18.77 2.34 -13.89
C MET A 90 -18.45 2.21 -15.37
N CYS A 91 -19.26 1.47 -16.11
CA CYS A 91 -19.01 1.14 -17.53
C CYS A 91 -20.06 1.74 -18.49
N GLY A 92 -21.11 2.38 -17.98
CA GLY A 92 -22.16 2.97 -18.83
C GLY A 92 -22.97 1.96 -19.60
N LEU A 93 -23.15 0.76 -19.07
CA LEU A 93 -23.88 -0.37 -19.70
C LEU A 93 -25.32 -0.42 -19.23
#